data_0bed856f045423dd2be90ec5806a0ab0
#
_entry.id   0bed856f045423dd2be90ec5806a0ab0
#
_cell.length_a   1.000
_cell.length_b   1.000
_cell.length_c   1.000
_cell.angle_alpha   90.00
_cell.angle_beta   90.00
_cell.angle_gamma   90.00
#
_symmetry.space_group_name_H-M   'P 1'
#
loop_
_entity.id
_entity.type
_entity.pdbx_description
1 polymer ?
#
loop_
_entity_poly.entity_id
_entity_poly.type
_entity_poly.pdbx_seq_one_letter_code
_entity_poly.pdbx_strand_id
1 'polypeptide(L)'
;MKAPLKAATLACVLTLITSSITACSSSKPSSDTEASGTPGAKSDVYENGLPKDQKVTLKIGNFEGGMGREWFDYAVKTFKEKYPNVSIDVNSSPNISQITQTKIAANDNEDMFDLFSGSIPGGITSYAESGMLEPQDDLWDRKASDGKGKTLKELAFSGTFESTQHTLGKVYSFPIAGSGSGLMYNKTLFEEKGWNQAPKTWSEFLQLCETIKASGAIPITFPGMYPDYINNGFGTAKLYELAEAKGNLKQVQDNYRNFKLPYYLAPENVERWNRIYEMGKKGYFPSGLAALNHTQSQMQVLQGKAAMVSTGTWVENEMKASTPQGFKWGFMTVPFGESESNTKWVQFTPGSGFLIWAKKPDLNKKWAKEFIVWLWSLDVQAQIAEKGGMLPLRADFSEDQARMAKLQSVPSAFLDYLKNNKVKVDSGYSDTVLTDEAYEQSLKLMSESIAQIATGKQEPLPKLQEAEALLKKAIEAQKK
;
A
#
# COMPACT_ATOMS: atom_id res chain seq x y z
N MET A 1 -39.61 7.80 51.60
CA MET A 1 -39.46 8.85 52.64
C MET A 1 -38.48 9.88 52.09
N LYS A 2 -39.02 10.94 51.63
CA LYS A 2 -38.86 12.37 51.98
C LYS A 2 -37.43 12.90 51.95
N ALA A 3 -37.24 13.78 50.99
CA ALA A 3 -36.22 14.84 50.88
C ALA A 3 -36.24 15.79 52.09
N PRO A 4 -35.48 16.92 52.22
CA PRO A 4 -35.15 17.90 51.20
C PRO A 4 -33.76 18.60 51.31
N LEU A 5 -33.32 19.18 50.20
CA LEU A 5 -33.05 20.62 49.89
C LEU A 5 -32.44 21.53 50.98
N LYS A 6 -31.30 22.17 50.66
CA LYS A 6 -31.13 23.62 50.94
C LYS A 6 -30.10 24.23 49.99
N ALA A 7 -30.58 25.25 49.27
CA ALA A 7 -29.83 26.24 48.50
C ALA A 7 -29.30 27.34 49.42
N ALA A 8 -28.19 27.96 49.03
CA ALA A 8 -27.83 29.30 49.52
C ALA A 8 -27.07 30.06 48.40
N THR A 9 -27.73 31.11 47.99
CA THR A 9 -27.30 32.18 47.05
C THR A 9 -26.66 33.31 47.85
N LEU A 10 -25.60 33.96 47.33
CA LEU A 10 -25.24 35.39 47.56
C LEU A 10 -24.12 35.75 46.60
N ALA A 11 -24.23 36.50 45.59
CA ALA A 11 -24.48 37.88 45.26
C ALA A 11 -23.26 38.81 45.44
N CYS A 12 -22.86 39.35 44.27
CA CYS A 12 -22.32 40.69 43.97
C CYS A 12 -21.10 41.24 44.72
N VAL A 13 -20.11 41.71 43.96
CA VAL A 13 -19.79 43.15 43.82
C VAL A 13 -18.98 43.39 42.55
N LEU A 14 -19.52 44.27 41.69
CA LEU A 14 -18.87 45.00 40.60
C LEU A 14 -17.96 46.08 41.17
N THR A 15 -16.79 46.29 40.57
CA THR A 15 -16.14 47.60 40.58
C THR A 15 -15.52 47.94 39.21
N LEU A 16 -16.16 48.83 38.51
CA LEU A 16 -15.67 49.56 37.35
C LEU A 16 -14.70 50.68 37.83
N ILE A 17 -13.56 50.84 37.17
CA ILE A 17 -12.88 52.13 37.10
C ILE A 17 -12.46 52.34 35.64
N THR A 18 -13.01 53.39 35.08
CA THR A 18 -12.79 54.00 33.77
C THR A 18 -11.75 55.13 33.88
N SER A 19 -11.16 55.45 32.79
CA SER A 19 -10.58 56.74 32.27
C SER A 19 -9.08 56.63 31.95
N SER A 20 -8.49 57.21 30.90
CA SER A 20 -9.01 58.17 29.91
C SER A 20 -8.06 58.18 28.69
N ILE A 21 -8.59 58.55 27.59
CA ILE A 21 -8.00 58.81 26.27
C ILE A 21 -7.15 60.07 26.34
N THR A 22 -5.99 60.11 25.63
CA THR A 22 -5.58 61.31 24.89
C THR A 22 -4.80 60.97 23.63
N ALA A 23 -5.14 61.61 22.56
CA ALA A 23 -4.70 61.43 21.19
C ALA A 23 -3.70 62.50 20.74
N CYS A 24 -3.05 62.21 19.60
CA CYS A 24 -2.44 63.09 18.59
C CYS A 24 -1.08 63.74 18.82
N SER A 25 -0.08 63.49 17.98
CA SER A 25 0.17 64.30 16.75
C SER A 25 1.52 63.98 16.12
N SER A 26 1.51 63.80 14.82
CA SER A 26 2.49 63.91 13.75
C SER A 26 3.88 64.52 14.00
N SER A 27 4.94 63.86 13.49
CA SER A 27 5.88 64.45 12.48
C SER A 27 7.06 63.51 12.18
N LYS A 28 7.39 63.27 10.91
CA LYS A 28 8.69 62.80 10.37
C LYS A 28 9.64 63.98 10.26
N PRO A 29 10.99 63.87 10.08
CA PRO A 29 11.72 62.81 9.38
C PRO A 29 13.14 62.45 9.92
N SER A 30 13.67 61.36 9.34
CA SER A 30 15.06 61.01 9.00
C SER A 30 16.21 61.11 10.03
N SER A 31 16.84 59.94 10.23
CA SER A 31 18.29 59.78 9.98
C SER A 31 18.69 58.29 10.14
N ASP A 32 19.52 57.86 9.21
CA ASP A 32 20.14 56.56 9.14
C ASP A 32 20.90 56.20 10.41
N THR A 33 20.63 55.01 10.96
CA THR A 33 21.56 54.35 11.86
C THR A 33 21.58 52.87 11.50
N GLU A 34 22.72 52.42 10.99
CA GLU A 34 23.04 51.02 10.73
C GLU A 34 22.77 50.19 11.99
N ALA A 35 21.79 49.30 11.90
CA ALA A 35 21.60 48.26 12.91
C ALA A 35 22.61 47.14 12.65
N SER A 36 23.66 47.12 13.46
CA SER A 36 24.56 45.97 13.57
C SER A 36 23.73 44.71 13.87
N GLY A 37 23.69 43.79 12.91
CA GLY A 37 23.02 42.50 13.09
C GLY A 37 23.65 41.71 14.22
N THR A 38 22.88 41.47 15.25
CA THR A 38 23.19 40.48 16.30
C THR A 38 23.29 39.11 15.61
N PRO A 39 24.31 38.30 15.88
CA PRO A 39 24.40 36.95 15.32
C PRO A 39 23.17 36.15 15.74
N GLY A 40 22.50 35.55 14.75
CA GLY A 40 21.19 34.91 14.86
C GLY A 40 20.94 34.10 16.12
N ALA A 41 19.90 34.45 16.83
CA ALA A 41 19.30 33.57 17.83
C ALA A 41 19.03 32.22 17.17
N LYS A 42 19.63 31.16 17.69
CA LYS A 42 19.30 29.79 17.27
C LYS A 42 17.81 29.63 17.41
N SER A 43 17.08 29.34 16.33
CA SER A 43 15.64 29.15 16.41
C SER A 43 15.37 27.94 17.34
N ASP A 44 14.42 28.11 18.30
CA ASP A 44 14.02 27.07 19.24
C ASP A 44 13.23 25.93 18.56
N VAL A 45 13.13 26.02 17.24
CA VAL A 45 12.44 25.00 16.40
C VAL A 45 13.38 24.43 15.31
N TYR A 46 13.08 23.23 14.90
CA TYR A 46 13.71 22.60 13.73
C TYR A 46 13.18 23.21 12.42
N GLU A 47 13.79 22.86 11.28
CA GLU A 47 13.35 23.27 9.95
C GLU A 47 11.89 22.90 9.64
N ASN A 48 11.40 21.82 10.25
CA ASN A 48 10.01 21.36 10.16
C ASN A 48 9.03 22.12 11.06
N GLY A 49 9.50 23.14 11.80
CA GLY A 49 8.72 23.96 12.73
C GLY A 49 8.44 23.32 14.09
N LEU A 50 8.96 22.11 14.38
CA LEU A 50 8.76 21.45 15.66
C LEU A 50 9.79 21.89 16.71
N PRO A 51 9.39 21.95 18.00
CA PRO A 51 10.24 22.48 19.08
C PRO A 51 11.44 21.58 19.38
N LYS A 52 12.60 22.18 19.68
CA LYS A 52 13.83 21.49 20.08
C LYS A 52 13.92 21.25 21.59
N ASP A 53 13.28 22.07 22.36
CA ASP A 53 13.34 22.10 23.83
C ASP A 53 12.31 21.18 24.50
N GLN A 54 11.28 20.73 23.76
CA GLN A 54 10.25 19.84 24.28
C GLN A 54 10.62 18.38 24.04
N LYS A 55 10.79 17.61 25.11
CA LYS A 55 11.02 16.18 25.04
C LYS A 55 9.72 15.45 24.75
N VAL A 56 9.76 14.54 23.80
CA VAL A 56 8.62 13.69 23.41
C VAL A 56 9.07 12.24 23.35
N THR A 57 8.22 11.34 23.80
CA THR A 57 8.37 9.90 23.57
C THR A 57 7.29 9.42 22.62
N LEU A 58 7.68 8.84 21.49
CA LEU A 58 6.78 8.16 20.55
C LEU A 58 6.76 6.67 20.87
N LYS A 59 5.59 6.11 21.12
CA LYS A 59 5.36 4.66 21.21
C LYS A 59 4.99 4.14 19.84
N ILE A 60 5.80 3.25 19.27
CA ILE A 60 5.58 2.71 17.91
C ILE A 60 5.31 1.22 17.97
N GLY A 61 4.16 0.80 17.42
CA GLY A 61 3.86 -0.60 17.12
C GLY A 61 4.28 -0.95 15.70
N ASN A 62 5.30 -1.80 15.53
CA ASN A 62 5.80 -2.16 14.20
C ASN A 62 5.47 -3.62 13.86
N PHE A 63 4.84 -3.84 12.71
CA PHE A 63 4.61 -5.17 12.18
C PHE A 63 5.90 -5.75 11.61
N GLU A 64 6.40 -6.79 12.25
CA GLU A 64 7.57 -7.53 11.81
C GLU A 64 7.13 -8.70 10.91
N GLY A 65 6.91 -8.40 9.63
CA GLY A 65 6.51 -9.36 8.61
C GLY A 65 7.61 -9.59 7.58
N GLY A 66 7.20 -9.88 6.33
CA GLY A 66 8.11 -10.19 5.22
C GLY A 66 9.17 -9.13 4.91
N MET A 67 8.97 -7.88 5.34
CA MET A 67 9.97 -6.81 5.19
C MET A 67 11.14 -6.92 6.18
N GLY A 68 11.02 -7.77 7.23
CA GLY A 68 12.00 -7.80 8.31
C GLY A 68 12.04 -6.51 9.13
N ARG A 69 13.10 -6.36 9.93
CA ARG A 69 13.22 -5.27 10.91
C ARG A 69 14.40 -4.31 10.62
N GLU A 70 15.41 -4.74 9.88
CA GLU A 70 16.67 -3.99 9.72
C GLU A 70 16.46 -2.55 9.21
N TRP A 71 15.61 -2.38 8.20
CA TRP A 71 15.28 -1.07 7.63
C TRP A 71 14.64 -0.13 8.66
N PHE A 72 13.78 -0.68 9.53
CA PHE A 72 13.06 0.09 10.54
C PHE A 72 13.98 0.53 11.68
N ASP A 73 14.85 -0.38 12.15
CA ASP A 73 15.86 -0.05 13.16
C ASP A 73 16.81 1.06 12.67
N TYR A 74 17.20 1.00 11.38
CA TYR A 74 17.96 2.08 10.75
C TYR A 74 17.19 3.41 10.76
N ALA A 75 15.92 3.41 10.36
CA ALA A 75 15.09 4.61 10.33
C ALA A 75 14.94 5.23 11.72
N VAL A 76 14.68 4.41 12.74
CA VAL A 76 14.58 4.86 14.15
C VAL A 76 15.89 5.45 14.64
N LYS A 77 17.03 4.79 14.37
CA LYS A 77 18.34 5.27 14.76
C LYS A 77 18.62 6.64 14.17
N THR A 78 18.51 6.77 12.85
CA THR A 78 18.86 8.01 12.14
C THR A 78 17.88 9.15 12.41
N PHE A 79 16.60 8.85 12.68
CA PHE A 79 15.64 9.83 13.14
C PHE A 79 16.03 10.43 14.50
N LYS A 80 16.42 9.59 15.47
CA LYS A 80 16.86 10.04 16.81
C LYS A 80 18.17 10.84 16.75
N GLU A 81 19.05 10.51 15.83
CA GLU A 81 20.28 11.30 15.60
C GLU A 81 19.96 12.70 15.12
N LYS A 82 18.94 12.86 14.24
CA LYS A 82 18.48 14.15 13.75
C LYS A 82 17.65 14.93 14.76
N TYR A 83 16.83 14.25 15.57
CA TYR A 83 15.89 14.82 16.52
C TYR A 83 16.14 14.29 17.95
N PRO A 84 17.22 14.72 18.62
CA PRO A 84 17.64 14.14 19.91
C PRO A 84 16.68 14.41 21.07
N ASN A 85 15.72 15.33 20.92
CA ASN A 85 14.63 15.56 21.88
C ASN A 85 13.49 14.55 21.75
N VAL A 86 13.50 13.67 20.71
CA VAL A 86 12.48 12.65 20.51
C VAL A 86 13.03 11.28 20.88
N SER A 87 12.44 10.67 21.90
CA SER A 87 12.67 9.27 22.25
C SER A 87 11.66 8.40 21.53
N ILE A 88 12.08 7.21 21.11
CA ILE A 88 11.19 6.24 20.45
C ILE A 88 11.22 4.93 21.23
N ASP A 89 10.03 4.51 21.68
CA ASP A 89 9.77 3.21 22.28
C ASP A 89 9.11 2.30 21.26
N VAL A 90 9.80 1.23 20.86
CA VAL A 90 9.39 0.34 19.78
C VAL A 90 8.94 -1.01 20.29
N ASN A 91 7.74 -1.42 19.90
CA ASN A 91 7.28 -2.80 20.01
C ASN A 91 7.18 -3.39 18.60
N SER A 92 8.17 -4.19 18.20
CA SER A 92 8.15 -4.92 16.92
C SER A 92 7.74 -6.38 17.15
N SER A 93 6.73 -6.83 16.41
CA SER A 93 6.21 -8.19 16.57
C SER A 93 5.45 -8.63 15.32
N PRO A 94 5.54 -9.91 14.91
CA PRO A 94 4.63 -10.48 13.92
C PRO A 94 3.17 -10.51 14.42
N ASN A 95 2.94 -10.43 15.73
CA ASN A 95 1.62 -10.39 16.36
C ASN A 95 1.18 -8.99 16.78
N ILE A 96 1.75 -7.94 16.18
CA ILE A 96 1.46 -6.55 16.58
C ILE A 96 -0.03 -6.20 16.48
N SER A 97 -0.76 -6.82 15.56
CA SER A 97 -2.21 -6.61 15.40
C SER A 97 -2.99 -7.03 16.66
N GLN A 98 -2.65 -8.17 17.27
CA GLN A 98 -3.27 -8.63 18.53
C GLN A 98 -2.89 -7.73 19.71
N ILE A 99 -1.63 -7.29 19.76
CA ILE A 99 -1.16 -6.35 20.80
C ILE A 99 -1.92 -5.03 20.66
N THR A 100 -2.04 -4.49 19.46
CA THR A 100 -2.80 -3.26 19.18
C THR A 100 -4.27 -3.41 19.57
N GLN A 101 -4.90 -4.55 19.24
CA GLN A 101 -6.26 -4.85 19.65
C GLN A 101 -6.43 -4.84 21.17
N THR A 102 -5.50 -5.44 21.89
CA THR A 102 -5.52 -5.47 23.36
C THR A 102 -5.44 -4.06 23.93
N LYS A 103 -4.54 -3.21 23.39
CA LYS A 103 -4.40 -1.80 23.80
C LYS A 103 -5.66 -0.97 23.51
N ILE A 104 -6.28 -1.17 22.34
CA ILE A 104 -7.54 -0.51 22.00
C ILE A 104 -8.66 -0.94 22.95
N ALA A 105 -8.76 -2.25 23.26
CA ALA A 105 -9.77 -2.79 24.18
C ALA A 105 -9.59 -2.28 25.62
N ALA A 106 -8.36 -2.02 26.05
CA ALA A 106 -8.06 -1.42 27.34
C ALA A 106 -8.52 0.04 27.47
N ASN A 107 -8.77 0.70 26.31
CA ASN A 107 -9.21 2.10 26.22
C ASN A 107 -8.30 3.09 27.00
N ASP A 108 -7.01 2.76 27.09
CA ASP A 108 -5.99 3.61 27.69
C ASP A 108 -5.20 4.33 26.60
N ASN A 109 -5.56 5.58 26.35
CA ASN A 109 -4.90 6.40 25.33
C ASN A 109 -3.43 6.70 25.67
N GLU A 110 -3.04 6.69 26.93
CA GLU A 110 -1.66 6.92 27.34
C GLU A 110 -0.78 5.71 26.98
N ASP A 111 -1.26 4.47 27.23
CA ASP A 111 -0.54 3.26 26.89
C ASP A 111 -0.63 2.89 25.39
N MET A 112 -1.62 3.40 24.66
CA MET A 112 -1.76 3.16 23.22
C MET A 112 -0.51 3.62 22.46
N PHE A 113 -0.24 3.03 21.29
CA PHE A 113 0.79 3.50 20.36
C PHE A 113 0.45 4.89 19.82
N ASP A 114 1.45 5.73 19.57
CA ASP A 114 1.29 6.99 18.83
C ASP A 114 1.10 6.68 17.34
N LEU A 115 1.91 5.75 16.81
CA LEU A 115 1.75 5.23 15.45
C LEU A 115 2.00 3.72 15.44
N PHE A 116 1.31 3.03 14.54
CA PHE A 116 1.41 1.56 14.45
C PHE A 116 1.12 1.08 13.03
N SER A 117 1.76 -0.02 12.65
CA SER A 117 1.54 -0.73 11.38
C SER A 117 0.84 -2.07 11.63
N GLY A 118 0.42 -2.73 10.54
CA GLY A 118 -0.34 -3.96 10.59
C GLY A 118 -1.86 -3.74 10.51
N SER A 119 -2.60 -4.83 10.49
CA SER A 119 -4.07 -4.80 10.45
C SER A 119 -4.66 -4.47 11.81
N ILE A 120 -5.82 -3.80 11.81
CA ILE A 120 -6.63 -3.59 13.01
C ILE A 120 -7.96 -4.34 12.88
N PRO A 121 -8.47 -4.93 13.97
CA PRO A 121 -9.75 -5.63 13.95
C PRO A 121 -10.90 -4.71 13.55
N GLY A 122 -11.79 -5.18 12.68
CA GLY A 122 -12.88 -4.35 12.17
C GLY A 122 -12.48 -3.38 11.05
N GLY A 123 -11.19 -3.37 10.67
CA GLY A 123 -10.67 -2.56 9.57
C GLY A 123 -10.52 -1.07 9.89
N ILE A 124 -9.87 -0.35 8.99
CA ILE A 124 -9.58 1.08 9.14
C ILE A 124 -10.87 1.92 9.17
N THR A 125 -11.90 1.52 8.42
CA THR A 125 -13.13 2.30 8.23
C THR A 125 -13.84 2.59 9.55
N SER A 126 -14.08 1.59 10.40
CA SER A 126 -14.79 1.76 11.66
C SER A 126 -14.05 2.69 12.64
N TYR A 127 -12.72 2.63 12.67
CA TYR A 127 -11.91 3.52 13.51
C TYR A 127 -11.81 4.94 12.94
N ALA A 128 -11.83 5.09 11.63
CA ALA A 128 -11.90 6.38 10.96
C ALA A 128 -13.24 7.07 11.21
N GLU A 129 -14.37 6.36 11.07
CA GLU A 129 -15.71 6.86 11.38
C GLU A 129 -15.87 7.31 12.82
N SER A 130 -15.29 6.56 13.77
CA SER A 130 -15.31 6.92 15.19
C SER A 130 -14.28 8.00 15.59
N GLY A 131 -13.52 8.55 14.64
CA GLY A 131 -12.52 9.59 14.89
C GLY A 131 -11.35 9.11 15.77
N MET A 132 -11.01 7.84 15.74
CA MET A 132 -9.90 7.26 16.48
C MET A 132 -8.58 7.27 15.70
N LEU A 133 -8.62 7.52 14.39
CA LEU A 133 -7.44 7.64 13.54
C LEU A 133 -7.25 9.07 13.06
N GLU A 134 -6.00 9.50 13.03
CA GLU A 134 -5.58 10.81 12.52
C GLU A 134 -5.46 10.76 11.00
N PRO A 135 -6.13 11.65 10.23
CA PRO A 135 -5.92 11.78 8.79
C PRO A 135 -4.49 12.23 8.46
N GLN A 136 -3.96 11.74 7.35
CA GLN A 136 -2.58 11.94 6.93
C GLN A 136 -2.45 12.55 5.53
N ASP A 137 -3.53 13.09 4.97
CA ASP A 137 -3.55 13.71 3.63
C ASP A 137 -2.55 14.87 3.50
N ASP A 138 -2.36 15.63 4.59
CA ASP A 138 -1.43 16.75 4.69
C ASP A 138 0.03 16.36 4.44
N LEU A 139 0.36 15.07 4.57
CA LEU A 139 1.72 14.59 4.32
C LEU A 139 2.14 14.71 2.85
N TRP A 140 1.19 14.67 1.92
CA TRP A 140 1.51 14.83 0.50
C TRP A 140 2.15 16.20 0.18
N ASP A 141 1.78 17.22 0.94
CA ASP A 141 2.31 18.59 0.77
C ASP A 141 3.56 18.87 1.63
N ARG A 142 3.97 17.91 2.48
CA ARG A 142 5.18 18.00 3.27
C ARG A 142 6.42 17.81 2.38
N LYS A 143 7.50 18.49 2.71
CA LYS A 143 8.78 18.40 2.03
C LYS A 143 9.70 17.42 2.74
N ALA A 144 10.31 16.50 1.97
CA ALA A 144 11.40 15.69 2.50
C ALA A 144 12.65 16.57 2.67
N SER A 145 13.41 16.34 3.76
CA SER A 145 14.62 17.14 4.06
C SER A 145 15.69 17.05 2.97
N ASP A 146 15.74 15.95 2.23
CA ASP A 146 16.65 15.69 1.12
C ASP A 146 15.98 15.87 -0.27
N GLY A 147 14.72 16.31 -0.30
CA GLY A 147 13.90 16.43 -1.51
C GLY A 147 14.17 17.67 -2.36
N LYS A 148 15.22 18.47 -2.06
CA LYS A 148 15.55 19.71 -2.81
C LYS A 148 14.35 20.67 -2.92
N GLY A 149 13.54 20.74 -1.86
CA GLY A 149 12.36 21.61 -1.77
C GLY A 149 11.07 21.02 -2.36
N LYS A 150 11.11 19.85 -2.97
CA LYS A 150 9.93 19.15 -3.49
C LYS A 150 9.10 18.53 -2.36
N THR A 151 7.79 18.50 -2.56
CA THR A 151 6.83 17.82 -1.69
C THR A 151 6.90 16.29 -1.87
N LEU A 152 6.34 15.52 -0.91
CA LEU A 152 6.27 14.07 -1.05
C LEU A 152 5.46 13.67 -2.30
N LYS A 153 4.43 14.42 -2.65
CA LYS A 153 3.65 14.21 -3.88
C LYS A 153 4.49 14.40 -5.15
N GLU A 154 5.34 15.45 -5.19
CA GLU A 154 6.23 15.71 -6.33
C GLU A 154 7.41 14.73 -6.42
N LEU A 155 7.80 14.13 -5.30
CA LEU A 155 8.82 13.10 -5.24
C LEU A 155 8.28 11.71 -5.55
N ALA A 156 6.96 11.52 -5.41
CA ALA A 156 6.33 10.21 -5.54
C ALA A 156 6.54 9.62 -6.93
N PHE A 157 6.76 8.32 -6.98
CA PHE A 157 6.72 7.53 -8.21
C PHE A 157 5.35 7.69 -8.88
N SER A 158 5.34 7.78 -10.21
CA SER A 158 4.11 8.00 -10.99
C SER A 158 3.03 6.96 -10.65
N GLY A 159 1.82 7.42 -10.36
CA GLY A 159 0.69 6.61 -9.94
C GLY A 159 0.61 6.33 -8.44
N THR A 160 1.63 6.68 -7.65
CA THR A 160 1.60 6.44 -6.18
C THR A 160 0.49 7.22 -5.50
N PHE A 161 0.35 8.51 -5.81
CA PHE A 161 -0.68 9.37 -5.21
C PHE A 161 -2.09 8.88 -5.57
N GLU A 162 -2.33 8.60 -6.86
CA GLU A 162 -3.62 8.17 -7.39
C GLU A 162 -4.00 6.75 -6.93
N SER A 163 -2.99 5.92 -6.63
CA SER A 163 -3.16 4.53 -6.18
C SER A 163 -3.14 4.37 -4.67
N THR A 164 -2.95 5.45 -3.91
CA THR A 164 -3.01 5.39 -2.44
C THR A 164 -4.44 5.14 -1.98
N GLN A 165 -4.58 4.24 -1.01
CA GLN A 165 -5.88 3.90 -0.44
C GLN A 165 -6.50 5.09 0.30
N HIS A 166 -7.72 5.44 -0.09
CA HIS A 166 -8.56 6.40 0.63
C HIS A 166 -9.68 5.65 1.37
N THR A 167 -9.90 6.02 2.62
CA THR A 167 -11.01 5.54 3.44
C THR A 167 -11.85 6.75 3.83
N LEU A 168 -13.13 6.75 3.48
CA LEU A 168 -14.02 7.92 3.68
C LEU A 168 -13.43 9.21 3.06
N GLY A 169 -12.80 9.08 1.90
CA GLY A 169 -12.18 10.19 1.17
C GLY A 169 -10.87 10.73 1.76
N LYS A 170 -10.26 10.05 2.75
CA LYS A 170 -9.02 10.46 3.42
C LYS A 170 -7.98 9.34 3.49
N VAL A 171 -6.72 9.72 3.58
CA VAL A 171 -5.60 8.81 3.81
C VAL A 171 -5.39 8.66 5.32
N TYR A 172 -5.51 7.45 5.86
CA TYR A 172 -5.23 7.14 7.26
C TYR A 172 -3.97 6.30 7.45
N SER A 173 -3.51 5.64 6.40
CA SER A 173 -2.23 4.91 6.36
C SER A 173 -1.40 5.46 5.21
N PHE A 174 -0.52 6.41 5.50
CA PHE A 174 0.32 7.03 4.48
C PHE A 174 1.36 6.02 3.98
N PRO A 175 1.47 5.80 2.66
CA PRO A 175 2.34 4.77 2.13
C PRO A 175 3.82 5.11 2.37
N ILE A 176 4.62 4.08 2.70
CA ILE A 176 6.07 4.22 2.89
C ILE A 176 6.88 3.31 1.97
N ALA A 177 6.24 2.34 1.36
CA ALA A 177 6.83 1.42 0.41
C ALA A 177 5.79 1.02 -0.64
N GLY A 178 6.24 0.55 -1.79
CA GLY A 178 5.40 -0.01 -2.82
C GLY A 178 5.59 -1.51 -2.96
N SER A 179 4.57 -2.18 -3.47
CA SER A 179 4.66 -3.55 -3.94
C SER A 179 4.09 -3.67 -5.35
N GLY A 180 4.76 -4.45 -6.18
CA GLY A 180 4.28 -4.81 -7.51
C GLY A 180 3.80 -6.25 -7.53
N SER A 181 2.76 -6.54 -8.30
CA SER A 181 2.21 -7.88 -8.45
C SER A 181 2.19 -8.31 -9.90
N GLY A 182 2.40 -9.61 -10.14
CA GLY A 182 2.44 -10.19 -11.47
C GLY A 182 2.81 -11.66 -11.44
N LEU A 183 3.52 -12.10 -12.46
CA LEU A 183 4.16 -13.40 -12.50
C LEU A 183 5.65 -13.26 -12.19
N MET A 184 6.07 -13.82 -11.07
CA MET A 184 7.49 -13.96 -10.76
C MET A 184 7.97 -15.29 -11.33
N TYR A 185 9.10 -15.28 -12.02
CA TYR A 185 9.59 -16.48 -12.70
C TYR A 185 11.05 -16.80 -12.38
N ASN A 186 11.41 -18.06 -12.58
CA ASN A 186 12.79 -18.53 -12.46
C ASN A 186 13.59 -18.04 -13.68
N LYS A 187 14.22 -16.87 -13.55
CA LYS A 187 14.98 -16.24 -14.64
C LYS A 187 16.13 -17.14 -15.12
N THR A 188 16.82 -17.79 -14.19
CA THR A 188 17.93 -18.72 -14.52
C THR A 188 17.43 -19.84 -15.44
N LEU A 189 16.29 -20.47 -15.08
CA LEU A 189 15.70 -21.54 -15.91
C LEU A 189 15.22 -21.03 -17.27
N PHE A 190 14.62 -19.81 -17.32
CA PHE A 190 14.19 -19.22 -18.59
C PHE A 190 15.37 -18.97 -19.52
N GLU A 191 16.51 -18.50 -19.00
CA GLU A 191 17.74 -18.30 -19.77
C GLU A 191 18.32 -19.61 -20.26
N GLU A 192 18.40 -20.65 -19.42
CA GLU A 192 18.86 -21.98 -19.78
C GLU A 192 18.02 -22.67 -20.88
N LYS A 193 16.71 -22.48 -20.82
CA LYS A 193 15.75 -23.08 -21.77
C LYS A 193 15.48 -22.22 -23.00
N GLY A 194 15.95 -20.98 -23.04
CA GLY A 194 15.66 -20.04 -24.11
C GLY A 194 14.18 -19.63 -24.18
N TRP A 195 13.48 -19.66 -23.04
CA TRP A 195 12.07 -19.27 -22.98
C TRP A 195 11.89 -17.76 -23.11
N ASN A 196 10.80 -17.33 -23.78
CA ASN A 196 10.49 -15.92 -23.95
C ASN A 196 10.19 -15.24 -22.60
N GLN A 197 11.06 -14.32 -22.17
CA GLN A 197 10.94 -13.57 -20.94
C GLN A 197 10.05 -12.32 -21.05
N ALA A 198 9.65 -11.94 -22.26
CA ALA A 198 8.90 -10.72 -22.54
C ALA A 198 7.81 -10.93 -23.61
N PRO A 199 6.84 -11.83 -23.38
CA PRO A 199 5.71 -11.99 -24.31
C PRO A 199 4.94 -10.67 -24.37
N LYS A 200 4.63 -10.20 -25.57
CA LYS A 200 4.00 -8.89 -25.79
C LYS A 200 2.51 -8.96 -26.03
N THR A 201 2.01 -10.13 -26.44
CA THR A 201 0.60 -10.39 -26.74
C THR A 201 0.08 -11.58 -25.97
N TRP A 202 -1.24 -11.69 -25.84
CA TRP A 202 -1.88 -12.86 -25.25
C TRP A 202 -1.51 -14.14 -25.99
N SER A 203 -1.49 -14.10 -27.31
CA SER A 203 -1.11 -15.25 -28.13
C SER A 203 0.33 -15.71 -27.89
N GLU A 204 1.28 -14.79 -27.77
CA GLU A 204 2.68 -15.11 -27.40
C GLU A 204 2.79 -15.69 -25.99
N PHE A 205 2.00 -15.18 -25.05
CA PHE A 205 1.97 -15.71 -23.69
C PHE A 205 1.43 -17.14 -23.64
N LEU A 206 0.38 -17.44 -24.39
CA LEU A 206 -0.13 -18.82 -24.52
C LEU A 206 0.91 -19.75 -25.16
N GLN A 207 1.63 -19.28 -26.19
CA GLN A 207 2.72 -20.04 -26.81
C GLN A 207 3.86 -20.32 -25.82
N LEU A 208 4.21 -19.36 -24.97
CA LEU A 208 5.17 -19.55 -23.89
C LEU A 208 4.69 -20.65 -22.93
N CYS A 209 3.43 -20.61 -22.50
CA CYS A 209 2.85 -21.63 -21.62
C CYS A 209 2.87 -23.03 -22.26
N GLU A 210 2.56 -23.16 -23.55
CA GLU A 210 2.67 -24.44 -24.26
C GLU A 210 4.11 -24.94 -24.34
N THR A 211 5.07 -24.04 -24.63
CA THR A 211 6.49 -24.41 -24.68
C THR A 211 6.99 -24.90 -23.32
N ILE A 212 6.61 -24.23 -22.25
CA ILE A 212 6.96 -24.63 -20.88
C ILE A 212 6.35 -25.99 -20.56
N LYS A 213 5.06 -26.18 -20.83
CA LYS A 213 4.35 -27.43 -20.59
C LYS A 213 4.97 -28.61 -21.38
N ALA A 214 5.31 -28.38 -22.63
CA ALA A 214 5.97 -29.40 -23.49
C ALA A 214 7.33 -29.83 -22.94
N SER A 215 8.01 -28.99 -22.14
CA SER A 215 9.26 -29.34 -21.46
C SER A 215 9.06 -30.20 -20.20
N GLY A 216 7.81 -30.45 -19.80
CA GLY A 216 7.44 -31.18 -18.58
C GLY A 216 7.30 -30.30 -17.33
N ALA A 217 7.52 -29.00 -17.43
CA ALA A 217 7.32 -28.07 -16.33
C ALA A 217 5.87 -27.54 -16.28
N ILE A 218 5.43 -27.14 -15.09
CA ILE A 218 4.16 -26.46 -14.88
C ILE A 218 4.33 -24.99 -15.31
N PRO A 219 3.52 -24.46 -16.25
CA PRO A 219 3.65 -23.07 -16.66
C PRO A 219 3.50 -22.09 -15.50
N ILE A 220 2.40 -22.17 -14.75
CA ILE A 220 2.05 -21.20 -13.70
C ILE A 220 1.54 -21.92 -12.46
N THR A 221 1.99 -21.46 -11.29
CA THR A 221 1.46 -21.88 -10.00
C THR A 221 0.99 -20.70 -9.17
N PHE A 222 0.20 -20.94 -8.14
CA PHE A 222 -0.13 -19.99 -7.07
C PHE A 222 -0.62 -20.76 -5.83
N PRO A 223 -0.68 -20.14 -4.64
CA PRO A 223 -1.15 -20.82 -3.43
C PRO A 223 -2.66 -21.02 -3.45
N GLY A 224 -3.14 -22.18 -3.86
CA GLY A 224 -4.58 -22.46 -3.98
C GLY A 224 -5.34 -22.50 -2.65
N MET A 225 -4.65 -22.62 -1.50
CA MET A 225 -5.24 -22.41 -0.17
C MET A 225 -5.56 -20.91 0.08
N TYR A 226 -4.97 -20.01 -0.70
CA TYR A 226 -5.20 -18.57 -0.72
C TYR A 226 -5.48 -18.16 -2.17
N PRO A 227 -6.62 -18.57 -2.73
CA PRO A 227 -6.83 -18.59 -4.17
C PRO A 227 -6.82 -17.21 -4.81
N ASP A 228 -7.09 -16.14 -4.05
CA ASP A 228 -7.04 -14.76 -4.51
C ASP A 228 -5.65 -14.31 -4.99
N TYR A 229 -4.60 -15.08 -4.69
CA TYR A 229 -3.25 -14.85 -5.23
C TYR A 229 -3.17 -14.94 -6.77
N ILE A 230 -4.14 -15.59 -7.41
CA ILE A 230 -4.24 -15.55 -8.87
C ILE A 230 -4.41 -14.12 -9.38
N ASN A 231 -5.06 -13.25 -8.62
CA ASN A 231 -5.30 -11.85 -8.98
C ASN A 231 -4.00 -11.02 -9.08
N ASN A 232 -2.89 -11.47 -8.49
CA ASN A 232 -1.58 -10.81 -8.68
C ASN A 232 -1.15 -10.82 -10.15
N GLY A 233 -1.34 -11.92 -10.86
CA GLY A 233 -1.04 -12.02 -12.30
C GLY A 233 -2.22 -11.68 -13.22
N PHE A 234 -3.45 -11.91 -12.75
CA PHE A 234 -4.66 -11.92 -13.58
C PHE A 234 -5.80 -11.03 -13.04
N GLY A 235 -5.52 -10.13 -12.09
CA GLY A 235 -6.53 -9.34 -11.40
C GLY A 235 -7.02 -8.10 -12.16
N THR A 236 -7.36 -7.05 -11.39
CA THR A 236 -7.97 -5.80 -11.88
C THR A 236 -7.14 -5.12 -12.98
N ALA A 237 -5.80 -5.18 -12.88
CA ALA A 237 -4.92 -4.65 -13.91
C ALA A 237 -5.23 -5.26 -15.30
N LYS A 238 -5.61 -6.54 -15.37
CA LYS A 238 -5.96 -7.20 -16.65
C LYS A 238 -7.35 -6.83 -17.14
N LEU A 239 -8.27 -6.60 -16.22
CA LEU A 239 -9.58 -6.02 -16.54
C LEU A 239 -9.43 -4.66 -17.22
N TYR A 240 -8.56 -3.79 -16.70
CA TYR A 240 -8.31 -2.46 -17.28
C TYR A 240 -7.54 -2.52 -18.60
N GLU A 241 -6.62 -3.48 -18.77
CA GLU A 241 -5.94 -3.71 -20.03
C GLU A 241 -6.93 -4.07 -21.15
N LEU A 242 -7.90 -4.96 -20.88
CA LEU A 242 -8.97 -5.29 -21.81
C LEU A 242 -9.88 -4.09 -22.11
N ALA A 243 -10.26 -3.35 -21.07
CA ALA A 243 -11.12 -2.18 -21.21
C ALA A 243 -10.46 -1.06 -22.03
N GLU A 244 -9.15 -0.82 -21.82
CA GLU A 244 -8.41 0.15 -22.62
C GLU A 244 -8.32 -0.25 -24.09
N ALA A 245 -8.05 -1.53 -24.36
CA ALA A 245 -8.02 -2.06 -25.73
C ALA A 245 -9.37 -1.93 -26.44
N LYS A 246 -10.48 -1.97 -25.70
CA LYS A 246 -11.86 -1.79 -26.23
C LYS A 246 -12.34 -0.33 -26.23
N GLY A 247 -11.58 0.60 -25.66
CA GLY A 247 -11.91 2.03 -25.61
C GLY A 247 -12.93 2.43 -24.54
N ASN A 248 -13.25 1.57 -23.57
CA ASN A 248 -14.22 1.83 -22.50
C ASN A 248 -13.62 1.86 -21.09
N LEU A 249 -12.30 2.07 -20.99
CA LEU A 249 -11.54 2.06 -19.73
C LEU A 249 -12.18 2.90 -18.63
N LYS A 250 -12.54 4.17 -18.92
CA LYS A 250 -13.07 5.09 -17.91
C LYS A 250 -14.35 4.56 -17.26
N GLN A 251 -15.24 3.98 -18.06
CA GLN A 251 -16.48 3.40 -17.54
C GLN A 251 -16.22 2.16 -16.69
N VAL A 252 -15.33 1.27 -17.15
CA VAL A 252 -14.99 0.04 -16.40
C VAL A 252 -14.29 0.37 -15.09
N GLN A 253 -13.39 1.35 -15.07
CA GLN A 253 -12.74 1.82 -13.85
C GLN A 253 -13.75 2.41 -12.86
N ASP A 254 -14.64 3.29 -13.33
CA ASP A 254 -15.68 3.88 -12.49
C ASP A 254 -16.64 2.82 -11.93
N ASN A 255 -17.05 1.85 -12.75
CA ASN A 255 -17.90 0.77 -12.31
C ASN A 255 -17.20 -0.09 -11.24
N TYR A 256 -15.95 -0.46 -11.49
CA TYR A 256 -15.19 -1.32 -10.57
C TYR A 256 -14.90 -0.60 -9.25
N ARG A 257 -14.41 0.64 -9.27
CA ARG A 257 -14.06 1.38 -8.07
C ARG A 257 -15.24 1.77 -7.21
N ASN A 258 -16.43 1.93 -7.82
CA ASN A 258 -17.63 2.41 -7.15
C ASN A 258 -18.76 1.36 -7.07
N PHE A 259 -18.44 0.09 -7.28
CA PHE A 259 -19.40 -1.03 -7.25
C PHE A 259 -20.66 -0.78 -8.10
N LYS A 260 -20.47 -0.23 -9.31
CA LYS A 260 -21.57 -0.02 -10.27
C LYS A 260 -21.75 -1.26 -11.14
N LEU A 261 -22.99 -1.62 -11.37
CA LEU A 261 -23.33 -2.76 -12.23
C LEU A 261 -23.27 -2.40 -13.73
N PRO A 262 -22.85 -3.33 -14.61
CA PRO A 262 -22.37 -4.67 -14.28
C PRO A 262 -20.96 -4.63 -13.69
N TYR A 263 -20.71 -5.43 -12.67
CA TYR A 263 -19.43 -5.56 -11.98
C TYR A 263 -18.75 -6.91 -12.30
N TYR A 264 -19.28 -8.01 -11.73
CA TYR A 264 -18.81 -9.35 -12.06
C TYR A 264 -19.16 -9.76 -13.50
N LEU A 265 -20.30 -9.27 -14.01
CA LEU A 265 -20.77 -9.52 -15.38
C LEU A 265 -20.32 -8.48 -16.40
N ALA A 266 -19.41 -7.55 -16.02
CA ALA A 266 -18.79 -6.70 -17.01
C ALA A 266 -18.10 -7.58 -18.09
N PRO A 267 -18.30 -7.29 -19.40
CA PRO A 267 -17.78 -8.14 -20.47
C PRO A 267 -16.27 -8.43 -20.37
N GLU A 268 -15.50 -7.45 -19.92
CA GLU A 268 -14.05 -7.56 -19.71
C GLU A 268 -13.73 -8.51 -18.54
N ASN A 269 -14.54 -8.50 -17.48
CA ASN A 269 -14.35 -9.39 -16.35
C ASN A 269 -14.75 -10.84 -16.71
N VAL A 270 -15.83 -11.02 -17.45
CA VAL A 270 -16.22 -12.34 -17.99
C VAL A 270 -15.11 -12.89 -18.89
N GLU A 271 -14.57 -12.06 -19.80
CA GLU A 271 -13.47 -12.45 -20.67
C GLU A 271 -12.22 -12.84 -19.87
N ARG A 272 -11.87 -12.05 -18.84
CA ARG A 272 -10.74 -12.34 -17.95
C ARG A 272 -10.86 -13.73 -17.31
N TRP A 273 -12.02 -14.05 -16.73
CA TRP A 273 -12.24 -15.34 -16.08
C TRP A 273 -12.31 -16.50 -17.09
N ASN A 274 -12.88 -16.28 -18.28
CA ASN A 274 -12.86 -17.28 -19.34
C ASN A 274 -11.43 -17.60 -19.81
N ARG A 275 -10.54 -16.62 -19.91
CA ARG A 275 -9.12 -16.85 -20.23
C ARG A 275 -8.43 -17.71 -19.19
N ILE A 276 -8.68 -17.47 -17.88
CA ILE A 276 -8.15 -18.30 -16.80
C ILE A 276 -8.69 -19.72 -16.91
N TYR A 277 -9.99 -19.89 -17.15
CA TYR A 277 -10.61 -21.18 -17.31
C TYR A 277 -10.03 -21.97 -18.49
N GLU A 278 -9.86 -21.34 -19.65
CA GLU A 278 -9.25 -21.97 -20.83
C GLU A 278 -7.78 -22.38 -20.58
N MET A 279 -7.02 -21.58 -19.84
CA MET A 279 -5.67 -21.96 -19.39
C MET A 279 -5.72 -23.19 -18.48
N GLY A 280 -6.70 -23.27 -17.60
CA GLY A 280 -6.94 -24.44 -16.75
C GLY A 280 -7.25 -25.71 -17.55
N LYS A 281 -8.13 -25.61 -18.54
CA LYS A 281 -8.45 -26.73 -19.48
C LYS A 281 -7.22 -27.21 -20.22
N LYS A 282 -6.32 -26.30 -20.56
CA LYS A 282 -5.03 -26.60 -21.20
C LYS A 282 -3.99 -27.18 -20.20
N GLY A 283 -4.29 -27.24 -18.90
CA GLY A 283 -3.40 -27.79 -17.88
C GLY A 283 -2.18 -26.92 -17.60
N TYR A 284 -2.30 -25.60 -17.66
CA TYR A 284 -1.20 -24.66 -17.37
C TYR A 284 -1.01 -24.42 -15.87
N PHE A 285 -1.97 -24.85 -15.02
CA PHE A 285 -1.86 -24.83 -13.58
C PHE A 285 -1.72 -26.25 -13.02
N PRO A 286 -1.12 -26.44 -11.83
CA PRO A 286 -0.95 -27.79 -11.24
C PRO A 286 -2.28 -28.41 -10.89
N SER A 287 -2.43 -29.73 -11.11
CA SER A 287 -3.65 -30.48 -10.78
C SER A 287 -3.97 -30.47 -9.28
N GLY A 288 -2.95 -30.39 -8.41
CA GLY A 288 -3.07 -30.30 -6.95
C GLY A 288 -3.14 -28.87 -6.40
N LEU A 289 -3.45 -27.88 -7.24
CA LEU A 289 -3.41 -26.46 -6.91
C LEU A 289 -4.08 -26.09 -5.58
N ALA A 290 -5.30 -26.60 -5.34
CA ALA A 290 -6.10 -26.26 -4.15
C ALA A 290 -5.43 -26.59 -2.80
N ALA A 291 -4.45 -27.50 -2.78
CA ALA A 291 -3.73 -27.89 -1.58
C ALA A 291 -2.41 -27.11 -1.34
N LEU A 292 -2.02 -26.25 -2.27
CA LEU A 292 -0.75 -25.51 -2.16
C LEU A 292 -0.90 -24.31 -1.24
N ASN A 293 0.00 -24.17 -0.27
CA ASN A 293 0.18 -22.96 0.51
C ASN A 293 1.21 -22.02 -0.17
N HIS A 294 1.48 -20.85 0.43
CA HIS A 294 2.43 -19.85 -0.10
C HIS A 294 3.81 -20.46 -0.35
N THR A 295 4.43 -21.02 0.69
CA THR A 295 5.77 -21.60 0.59
C THR A 295 5.84 -22.72 -0.45
N GLN A 296 4.85 -23.60 -0.50
CA GLN A 296 4.83 -24.72 -1.44
C GLN A 296 4.75 -24.25 -2.90
N SER A 297 3.92 -23.24 -3.21
CA SER A 297 3.82 -22.70 -4.56
C SER A 297 5.10 -22.02 -5.01
N GLN A 298 5.72 -21.24 -4.14
CA GLN A 298 7.00 -20.57 -4.40
C GLN A 298 8.17 -21.55 -4.54
N MET A 299 8.19 -22.60 -3.70
CA MET A 299 9.18 -23.69 -3.77
C MET A 299 9.11 -24.45 -5.10
N GLN A 300 7.93 -24.60 -5.71
CA GLN A 300 7.85 -25.23 -7.04
C GLN A 300 8.66 -24.44 -8.09
N VAL A 301 8.70 -23.10 -7.98
CA VAL A 301 9.51 -22.28 -8.88
C VAL A 301 11.00 -22.36 -8.57
N LEU A 302 11.39 -22.32 -7.30
CA LEU A 302 12.79 -22.49 -6.90
C LEU A 302 13.36 -23.83 -7.33
N GLN A 303 12.52 -24.88 -7.32
CA GLN A 303 12.89 -26.26 -7.74
C GLN A 303 12.80 -26.51 -9.25
N GLY A 304 12.37 -25.50 -10.03
CA GLY A 304 12.15 -25.66 -11.48
C GLY A 304 10.95 -26.57 -11.87
N LYS A 305 10.11 -26.97 -10.90
CA LYS A 305 8.87 -27.72 -11.16
C LYS A 305 7.80 -26.87 -11.81
N ALA A 306 7.70 -25.61 -11.41
CA ALA A 306 6.90 -24.60 -12.07
C ALA A 306 7.81 -23.50 -12.59
N ALA A 307 7.43 -22.89 -13.71
CA ALA A 307 8.20 -21.83 -14.34
C ALA A 307 7.93 -20.47 -13.72
N MET A 308 6.66 -20.19 -13.39
CA MET A 308 6.15 -18.91 -12.90
C MET A 308 5.23 -19.10 -11.70
N VAL A 309 5.19 -18.10 -10.80
CA VAL A 309 4.22 -18.03 -9.69
C VAL A 309 3.50 -16.69 -9.70
N SER A 310 2.16 -16.71 -9.56
CA SER A 310 1.36 -15.50 -9.35
C SER A 310 1.53 -15.03 -7.92
N THR A 311 2.25 -13.92 -7.72
CA THR A 311 2.60 -13.35 -6.41
C THR A 311 3.07 -11.90 -6.57
N GLY A 312 3.77 -11.33 -5.59
CA GLY A 312 4.29 -9.97 -5.61
C GLY A 312 5.80 -9.89 -5.35
N THR A 313 6.31 -8.66 -5.38
CA THR A 313 7.75 -8.35 -5.24
C THR A 313 8.36 -8.82 -3.92
N TRP A 314 7.55 -9.12 -2.92
CA TRP A 314 7.98 -9.66 -1.61
C TRP A 314 8.50 -11.10 -1.64
N VAL A 315 8.24 -11.86 -2.73
CA VAL A 315 8.56 -13.31 -2.82
C VAL A 315 10.05 -13.61 -2.59
N GLU A 316 10.93 -12.77 -3.11
CA GLU A 316 12.39 -12.98 -2.97
C GLU A 316 12.82 -12.89 -1.51
N ASN A 317 12.29 -11.92 -0.77
CA ASN A 317 12.58 -11.75 0.65
C ASN A 317 11.98 -12.89 1.50
N GLU A 318 10.75 -13.32 1.21
CA GLU A 318 10.11 -14.46 1.87
C GLU A 318 10.89 -15.77 1.65
N MET A 319 11.42 -15.97 0.44
CA MET A 319 12.09 -17.20 0.05
C MET A 319 13.61 -17.16 0.22
N LYS A 320 14.16 -16.07 0.74
CA LYS A 320 15.62 -15.83 0.85
C LYS A 320 16.39 -17.00 1.45
N ALA A 321 15.87 -17.58 2.54
CA ALA A 321 16.50 -18.72 3.23
C ALA A 321 16.49 -20.02 2.42
N SER A 322 15.58 -20.15 1.44
CA SER A 322 15.39 -21.35 0.61
C SER A 322 15.90 -21.17 -0.81
N THR A 323 16.35 -19.97 -1.17
CA THR A 323 16.76 -19.64 -2.54
C THR A 323 18.17 -20.20 -2.81
N PRO A 324 18.34 -21.04 -3.85
CA PRO A 324 19.66 -21.58 -4.22
C PRO A 324 20.64 -20.47 -4.62
N GLN A 325 21.91 -20.73 -4.40
CA GLN A 325 22.97 -19.82 -4.86
C GLN A 325 22.92 -19.66 -6.39
N GLY A 326 22.98 -18.43 -6.87
CA GLY A 326 22.92 -18.12 -8.31
C GLY A 326 21.52 -18.09 -8.90
N PHE A 327 20.49 -18.44 -8.15
CA PHE A 327 19.10 -18.28 -8.58
C PHE A 327 18.74 -16.80 -8.72
N LYS A 328 18.04 -16.46 -9.81
CA LYS A 328 17.53 -15.12 -10.05
C LYS A 328 16.03 -15.18 -10.32
N TRP A 329 15.30 -14.34 -9.63
CA TRP A 329 13.92 -14.06 -9.95
C TRP A 329 13.83 -13.08 -11.12
N GLY A 330 12.84 -13.27 -11.98
CA GLY A 330 12.40 -12.30 -12.98
C GLY A 330 10.95 -11.88 -12.74
N PHE A 331 10.52 -10.84 -13.41
CA PHE A 331 9.15 -10.33 -13.37
C PHE A 331 8.58 -10.22 -14.77
N MET A 332 7.32 -10.61 -14.94
CA MET A 332 6.51 -10.26 -16.10
C MET A 332 5.05 -10.03 -15.69
N THR A 333 4.34 -9.20 -16.45
CA THR A 333 2.88 -9.18 -16.40
C THR A 333 2.32 -10.05 -17.51
N VAL A 334 1.14 -10.62 -17.32
CA VAL A 334 0.42 -11.34 -18.37
C VAL A 334 -0.13 -10.32 -19.37
N PRO A 335 0.26 -10.34 -20.65
CA PRO A 335 -0.34 -9.46 -21.64
C PRO A 335 -1.74 -9.97 -22.01
N PHE A 336 -2.77 -9.13 -21.83
CA PHE A 336 -4.14 -9.46 -22.25
C PHE A 336 -4.51 -8.83 -23.59
N GLY A 337 -3.70 -7.91 -24.10
CA GLY A 337 -3.88 -7.35 -25.45
C GLY A 337 -3.37 -8.28 -26.55
N GLU A 338 -3.97 -8.17 -27.74
CA GLU A 338 -3.57 -8.93 -28.94
C GLU A 338 -2.60 -8.14 -29.85
N SER A 339 -2.29 -6.90 -29.50
CA SER A 339 -1.30 -6.07 -30.18
C SER A 339 -0.14 -5.71 -29.27
N GLU A 340 1.08 -5.73 -29.79
CA GLU A 340 2.28 -5.27 -29.08
C GLU A 340 2.17 -3.81 -28.62
N SER A 341 1.42 -2.99 -29.38
CA SER A 341 1.19 -1.56 -29.08
C SER A 341 0.23 -1.32 -27.90
N ASN A 342 -0.50 -2.36 -27.44
CA ASN A 342 -1.38 -2.23 -26.30
C ASN A 342 -0.60 -1.84 -25.04
N THR A 343 -1.15 -0.92 -24.26
CA THR A 343 -0.63 -0.58 -22.95
C THR A 343 -0.75 -1.78 -22.02
N LYS A 344 0.32 -2.14 -21.34
CA LYS A 344 0.31 -3.17 -20.29
C LYS A 344 -0.15 -2.56 -18.97
N TRP A 345 -1.01 -3.25 -18.28
CA TRP A 345 -1.42 -2.84 -16.93
C TRP A 345 -0.78 -3.73 -15.89
N VAL A 346 -0.24 -3.11 -14.85
CA VAL A 346 0.45 -3.78 -13.75
C VAL A 346 -0.17 -3.34 -12.44
N GLN A 347 -0.40 -4.27 -11.54
CA GLN A 347 -0.81 -3.93 -10.20
C GLN A 347 0.41 -3.39 -9.42
N PHE A 348 0.28 -2.15 -8.93
CA PHE A 348 1.23 -1.51 -8.03
C PHE A 348 0.45 -0.94 -6.85
N THR A 349 0.79 -1.39 -5.66
CA THR A 349 0.09 -1.04 -4.43
C THR A 349 1.03 -0.26 -3.51
N PRO A 350 0.87 1.06 -3.40
CA PRO A 350 1.50 1.85 -2.35
C PRO A 350 0.91 1.43 -0.99
N GLY A 351 1.77 1.21 -0.02
CA GLY A 351 1.30 0.69 1.28
C GLY A 351 2.37 0.63 2.34
N SER A 352 2.27 -0.38 3.20
CA SER A 352 3.16 -0.64 4.34
C SER A 352 3.25 0.53 5.33
N GLY A 353 2.24 1.41 5.34
CA GLY A 353 2.21 2.63 6.13
C GLY A 353 1.86 2.39 7.59
N PHE A 354 1.90 3.49 8.33
CA PHE A 354 1.51 3.53 9.74
C PHE A 354 0.21 4.28 9.93
N LEU A 355 -0.63 3.78 10.83
CA LEU A 355 -1.79 4.48 11.38
C LEU A 355 -1.33 5.36 12.54
N ILE A 356 -1.95 6.52 12.74
CA ILE A 356 -1.68 7.42 13.87
C ILE A 356 -2.92 7.45 14.75
N TRP A 357 -2.75 7.24 16.07
CA TRP A 357 -3.86 7.28 17.01
C TRP A 357 -4.28 8.72 17.30
N ALA A 358 -5.50 9.08 16.96
CA ALA A 358 -5.99 10.47 17.02
C ALA A 358 -6.11 11.02 18.45
N LYS A 359 -6.22 10.14 19.46
CA LYS A 359 -6.36 10.55 20.88
C LYS A 359 -5.03 10.84 21.59
N LYS A 360 -3.91 10.80 20.85
CA LYS A 360 -2.61 11.22 21.37
C LYS A 360 -2.48 12.74 21.44
N PRO A 361 -1.57 13.28 22.29
CA PRO A 361 -1.28 14.71 22.32
C PRO A 361 -0.89 15.25 20.94
N ASP A 362 -1.27 16.48 20.63
CA ASP A 362 -1.02 17.08 19.31
C ASP A 362 0.47 17.11 18.96
N LEU A 363 1.35 17.34 19.94
CA LEU A 363 2.78 17.32 19.70
C LEU A 363 3.28 15.92 19.32
N ASN A 364 2.76 14.86 19.94
CA ASN A 364 3.08 13.48 19.58
C ASN A 364 2.61 13.17 18.15
N LYS A 365 1.39 13.57 17.78
CA LYS A 365 0.86 13.38 16.42
C LYS A 365 1.71 14.10 15.37
N LYS A 366 2.17 15.32 15.65
CA LYS A 366 3.07 16.07 14.76
C LYS A 366 4.42 15.35 14.60
N TRP A 367 5.01 14.82 15.66
CA TRP A 367 6.24 14.05 15.59
C TRP A 367 6.03 12.67 14.93
N ALA A 368 4.88 12.04 15.10
CA ALA A 368 4.52 10.81 14.38
C ALA A 368 4.43 11.07 12.86
N LYS A 369 3.81 12.17 12.43
CA LYS A 369 3.79 12.60 11.03
C LYS A 369 5.21 12.90 10.52
N GLU A 370 6.06 13.56 11.32
CA GLU A 370 7.45 13.81 10.95
C GLU A 370 8.26 12.51 10.78
N PHE A 371 8.01 11.51 11.63
CA PHE A 371 8.63 10.19 11.46
C PHE A 371 8.22 9.55 10.13
N ILE A 372 6.95 9.64 9.72
CA ILE A 372 6.50 9.14 8.43
C ILE A 372 7.18 9.91 7.27
N VAL A 373 7.33 11.24 7.37
CA VAL A 373 8.11 12.02 6.39
C VAL A 373 9.57 11.57 6.35
N TRP A 374 10.16 11.22 7.50
CA TRP A 374 11.51 10.68 7.58
C TRP A 374 11.67 9.36 6.83
N LEU A 375 10.63 8.49 6.86
CA LEU A 375 10.63 7.22 6.10
C LEU A 375 10.69 7.44 4.58
N TRP A 376 10.41 8.66 4.11
CA TRP A 376 10.55 9.05 2.70
C TRP A 376 11.94 9.60 2.34
N SER A 377 12.87 9.73 3.29
CA SER A 377 14.25 10.09 2.95
C SER A 377 14.89 9.02 2.06
N LEU A 378 15.76 9.43 1.12
CA LEU A 378 16.39 8.51 0.16
C LEU A 378 17.16 7.38 0.84
N ASP A 379 17.80 7.67 1.98
CA ASP A 379 18.58 6.67 2.71
C ASP A 379 17.66 5.62 3.36
N VAL A 380 16.52 6.04 3.93
CA VAL A 380 15.53 5.08 4.48
C VAL A 380 14.85 4.32 3.35
N GLN A 381 14.48 4.97 2.25
CA GLN A 381 13.94 4.29 1.07
C GLN A 381 14.94 3.26 0.50
N ALA A 382 16.24 3.53 0.55
CA ALA A 382 17.27 2.57 0.17
C ALA A 382 17.30 1.35 1.11
N GLN A 383 17.16 1.55 2.42
CA GLN A 383 17.08 0.44 3.37
C GLN A 383 15.80 -0.38 3.20
N ILE A 384 14.66 0.26 2.97
CA ILE A 384 13.39 -0.41 2.68
C ILE A 384 13.53 -1.30 1.43
N ALA A 385 14.18 -0.80 0.39
CA ALA A 385 14.36 -1.52 -0.86
C ALA A 385 15.40 -2.67 -0.73
N GLU A 386 16.55 -2.39 -0.12
CA GLU A 386 17.65 -3.35 0.02
C GLU A 386 17.34 -4.46 1.03
N LYS A 387 16.86 -4.09 2.23
CA LYS A 387 16.62 -4.99 3.36
C LYS A 387 15.20 -5.53 3.41
N GLY A 388 14.22 -4.69 3.09
CA GLY A 388 12.80 -5.07 3.10
C GLY A 388 12.31 -5.70 1.80
N GLY A 389 13.07 -5.63 0.70
CA GLY A 389 12.68 -6.19 -0.60
C GLY A 389 11.46 -5.50 -1.23
N MET A 390 11.17 -4.27 -0.82
CA MET A 390 10.03 -3.51 -1.30
C MET A 390 10.44 -2.48 -2.36
N LEU A 391 9.47 -1.98 -3.11
CA LEU A 391 9.71 -0.93 -4.08
C LEU A 391 9.80 0.43 -3.37
N PRO A 392 10.82 1.25 -3.68
CA PRO A 392 10.86 2.63 -3.19
C PRO A 392 9.73 3.44 -3.80
N LEU A 393 9.20 4.42 -3.06
CA LEU A 393 8.12 5.29 -3.54
C LEU A 393 8.61 6.56 -4.22
N ARG A 394 9.91 6.87 -4.13
CA ARG A 394 10.50 8.08 -4.71
C ARG A 394 10.97 7.83 -6.15
N ALA A 395 10.52 8.69 -7.06
CA ALA A 395 10.92 8.63 -8.47
C ALA A 395 12.42 8.89 -8.68
N ASP A 396 13.01 9.79 -7.88
CA ASP A 396 14.43 10.13 -7.93
C ASP A 396 15.36 9.05 -7.34
N PHE A 397 14.80 7.99 -6.76
CA PHE A 397 15.57 6.85 -6.29
C PHE A 397 16.38 6.19 -7.41
N SER A 398 15.78 6.08 -8.60
CA SER A 398 16.39 5.43 -9.77
C SER A 398 17.47 6.28 -10.46
N GLU A 399 17.66 7.54 -10.05
CA GLU A 399 18.73 8.40 -10.59
C GLU A 399 20.13 7.95 -10.12
N ASP A 400 20.21 7.20 -9.01
CA ASP A 400 21.47 6.69 -8.44
C ASP A 400 21.65 5.21 -8.78
N GLN A 401 22.60 4.92 -9.68
CA GLN A 401 22.92 3.58 -10.13
C GLN A 401 23.48 2.70 -8.99
N ALA A 402 24.15 3.28 -7.99
CA ALA A 402 24.66 2.54 -6.86
C ALA A 402 23.53 2.05 -5.94
N ARG A 403 22.45 2.82 -5.80
CA ARG A 403 21.22 2.37 -5.11
C ARG A 403 20.51 1.27 -5.90
N MET A 404 20.35 1.48 -7.21
CA MET A 404 19.72 0.49 -8.09
C MET A 404 20.45 -0.88 -8.06
N ALA A 405 21.77 -0.86 -8.01
CA ALA A 405 22.60 -2.08 -7.96
C ALA A 405 22.42 -2.89 -6.67
N LYS A 406 21.88 -2.31 -5.60
CA LYS A 406 21.61 -2.97 -4.32
C LYS A 406 20.20 -3.56 -4.21
N LEU A 407 19.34 -3.31 -5.19
CA LEU A 407 18.01 -3.89 -5.20
C LEU A 407 18.07 -5.41 -5.30
N GLN A 408 17.14 -6.07 -4.64
CA GLN A 408 16.88 -7.49 -4.85
C GLN A 408 16.43 -7.73 -6.30
N SER A 409 16.53 -8.95 -6.80
CA SER A 409 16.30 -9.25 -8.23
C SER A 409 14.86 -8.98 -8.67
N VAL A 410 13.86 -9.24 -7.83
CA VAL A 410 12.45 -8.99 -8.18
C VAL A 410 12.12 -7.49 -8.25
N PRO A 411 12.42 -6.65 -7.23
CA PRO A 411 12.26 -5.21 -7.34
C PRO A 411 12.97 -4.61 -8.56
N SER A 412 14.20 -5.04 -8.82
CA SER A 412 14.95 -4.60 -10.01
C SER A 412 14.24 -4.97 -11.31
N ALA A 413 13.83 -6.24 -11.46
CA ALA A 413 13.12 -6.72 -12.64
C ALA A 413 11.78 -6.00 -12.84
N PHE A 414 11.06 -5.69 -11.76
CA PHE A 414 9.82 -4.93 -11.81
C PHE A 414 10.06 -3.51 -12.35
N LEU A 415 11.01 -2.78 -11.79
CA LEU A 415 11.34 -1.42 -12.24
C LEU A 415 11.85 -1.41 -13.67
N ASP A 416 12.68 -2.37 -14.07
CA ASP A 416 13.14 -2.54 -15.45
C ASP A 416 11.96 -2.81 -16.40
N TYR A 417 10.99 -3.61 -15.97
CA TYR A 417 9.79 -3.86 -16.75
C TYR A 417 8.98 -2.58 -16.99
N LEU A 418 8.77 -1.76 -15.94
CA LEU A 418 8.07 -0.48 -16.06
C LEU A 418 8.80 0.49 -17.00
N LYS A 419 10.13 0.51 -16.93
CA LYS A 419 10.97 1.40 -17.76
C LYS A 419 10.97 1.00 -19.25
N ASN A 420 10.98 -0.29 -19.53
CA ASN A 420 11.18 -0.82 -20.89
C ASN A 420 9.88 -1.11 -21.65
N ASN A 421 8.73 -0.92 -21.01
CA ASN A 421 7.43 -1.19 -21.63
C ASN A 421 6.48 0.01 -21.48
N LYS A 422 5.49 0.08 -22.34
CA LYS A 422 4.37 1.04 -22.20
C LYS A 422 3.42 0.53 -21.12
N VAL A 423 3.59 1.00 -19.91
CA VAL A 423 2.89 0.49 -18.72
C VAL A 423 2.04 1.56 -18.07
N LYS A 424 0.87 1.16 -17.57
CA LYS A 424 0.08 1.87 -16.56
C LYS A 424 -0.02 1.03 -15.31
N VAL A 425 -0.13 1.69 -14.17
CA VAL A 425 -0.25 1.05 -12.87
C VAL A 425 -1.60 1.34 -12.23
N ASP A 426 -2.09 0.40 -11.41
CA ASP A 426 -3.29 0.56 -10.59
C ASP A 426 -3.16 -0.27 -9.32
N SER A 427 -3.70 0.22 -8.21
CA SER A 427 -3.67 -0.49 -6.93
C SER A 427 -4.75 -1.57 -6.79
N GLY A 428 -5.80 -1.48 -7.60
CA GLY A 428 -7.00 -2.31 -7.45
C GLY A 428 -7.92 -1.89 -6.29
N TYR A 429 -7.65 -0.77 -5.60
CA TYR A 429 -8.51 -0.28 -4.54
C TYR A 429 -9.83 0.28 -5.08
N SER A 430 -10.90 0.11 -4.28
CA SER A 430 -12.20 0.74 -4.51
C SER A 430 -12.28 2.11 -3.84
N ASP A 431 -12.99 3.04 -4.46
CA ASP A 431 -13.25 4.38 -3.90
C ASP A 431 -14.44 4.35 -2.92
N THR A 432 -15.28 3.31 -3.02
CA THR A 432 -16.45 3.07 -2.17
C THR A 432 -16.22 1.84 -1.30
N VAL A 433 -16.78 1.84 -0.10
CA VAL A 433 -16.80 0.69 0.81
C VAL A 433 -18.22 0.12 0.87
N LEU A 434 -18.36 -1.18 0.70
CA LEU A 434 -19.60 -1.91 0.96
C LEU A 434 -19.43 -2.73 2.24
N THR A 435 -20.39 -2.61 3.16
CA THR A 435 -20.35 -3.28 4.48
C THR A 435 -21.45 -4.31 4.67
N ASP A 436 -22.34 -4.45 3.69
CA ASP A 436 -23.43 -5.44 3.74
C ASP A 436 -22.90 -6.88 3.64
N GLU A 437 -23.49 -7.80 4.39
CA GLU A 437 -23.11 -9.22 4.42
C GLU A 437 -23.15 -9.89 3.04
N ALA A 438 -24.07 -9.48 2.17
CA ALA A 438 -24.17 -10.04 0.83
C ALA A 438 -22.93 -9.70 -0.02
N TYR A 439 -22.25 -8.59 0.24
CA TYR A 439 -20.95 -8.29 -0.40
C TYR A 439 -19.87 -9.29 0.04
N GLU A 440 -19.74 -9.53 1.34
CA GLU A 440 -18.80 -10.52 1.88
C GLU A 440 -19.10 -11.93 1.33
N GLN A 441 -20.39 -12.30 1.19
CA GLN A 441 -20.80 -13.54 0.57
C GLN A 441 -20.38 -13.61 -0.91
N SER A 442 -20.45 -12.51 -1.65
CA SER A 442 -19.99 -12.46 -3.05
C SER A 442 -18.49 -12.66 -3.19
N LEU A 443 -17.71 -12.04 -2.33
CA LEU A 443 -16.26 -12.22 -2.28
C LEU A 443 -15.88 -13.66 -1.96
N LYS A 444 -16.50 -14.24 -0.93
CA LYS A 444 -16.29 -15.62 -0.52
C LYS A 444 -16.61 -16.62 -1.63
N LEU A 445 -17.77 -16.44 -2.27
CA LEU A 445 -18.20 -17.28 -3.40
C LEU A 445 -17.17 -17.29 -4.52
N MET A 446 -16.67 -16.11 -4.90
CA MET A 446 -15.66 -16.00 -5.95
C MET A 446 -14.35 -16.62 -5.52
N SER A 447 -13.86 -16.33 -4.31
CA SER A 447 -12.63 -16.90 -3.77
C SER A 447 -12.64 -18.42 -3.74
N GLU A 448 -13.73 -19.03 -3.25
CA GLU A 448 -13.91 -20.49 -3.21
C GLU A 448 -14.00 -21.15 -4.61
N SER A 449 -14.43 -20.39 -5.64
CA SER A 449 -14.55 -20.87 -7.01
C SER A 449 -13.24 -20.86 -7.79
N ILE A 450 -12.28 -20.04 -7.41
CA ILE A 450 -11.04 -19.78 -8.17
C ILE A 450 -10.28 -21.06 -8.52
N ALA A 451 -10.04 -21.93 -7.53
CA ALA A 451 -9.25 -23.14 -7.76
C ALA A 451 -9.90 -24.11 -8.76
N GLN A 452 -11.23 -24.20 -8.77
CA GLN A 452 -11.97 -25.02 -9.72
C GLN A 452 -11.98 -24.40 -11.13
N ILE A 453 -12.12 -23.08 -11.23
CA ILE A 453 -12.02 -22.34 -12.50
C ILE A 453 -10.60 -22.49 -13.08
N ALA A 454 -9.57 -22.22 -12.26
CA ALA A 454 -8.17 -22.28 -12.68
C ALA A 454 -7.69 -23.70 -13.04
N THR A 455 -8.39 -24.74 -12.59
CA THR A 455 -8.10 -26.13 -13.01
C THR A 455 -9.01 -26.62 -14.15
N GLY A 456 -9.83 -25.74 -14.74
CA GLY A 456 -10.72 -26.06 -15.86
C GLY A 456 -11.89 -26.98 -15.49
N LYS A 457 -12.22 -27.10 -14.21
CA LYS A 457 -13.28 -27.98 -13.71
C LYS A 457 -14.63 -27.30 -13.56
N GLN A 458 -14.65 -25.98 -13.49
CA GLN A 458 -15.84 -25.17 -13.31
C GLN A 458 -15.84 -23.99 -14.25
N GLU A 459 -16.89 -23.85 -15.04
CA GLU A 459 -17.10 -22.66 -15.88
C GLU A 459 -17.33 -21.42 -14.99
N PRO A 460 -16.75 -20.26 -15.35
CA PRO A 460 -16.85 -19.08 -14.50
C PRO A 460 -18.22 -18.40 -14.54
N LEU A 461 -18.92 -18.39 -15.69
CA LEU A 461 -20.13 -17.57 -15.88
C LEU A 461 -21.23 -17.80 -14.83
N PRO A 462 -21.59 -19.03 -14.45
CA PRO A 462 -22.61 -19.25 -13.42
C PRO A 462 -22.23 -18.62 -12.07
N LYS A 463 -20.95 -18.67 -11.68
CA LYS A 463 -20.46 -18.08 -10.42
C LYS A 463 -20.40 -16.56 -10.49
N LEU A 464 -20.05 -15.98 -11.63
CA LEU A 464 -20.11 -14.56 -11.86
C LEU A 464 -21.56 -14.04 -11.77
N GLN A 465 -22.55 -14.77 -12.29
CA GLN A 465 -23.96 -14.43 -12.17
C GLN A 465 -24.46 -14.45 -10.72
N GLU A 466 -24.08 -15.48 -9.96
CA GLU A 466 -24.43 -15.60 -8.54
C GLU A 466 -23.77 -14.45 -7.71
N ALA A 467 -22.49 -14.18 -7.96
CA ALA A 467 -21.76 -13.09 -7.29
C ALA A 467 -22.34 -11.70 -7.63
N GLU A 468 -22.73 -11.47 -8.90
CA GLU A 468 -23.41 -10.22 -9.32
C GLU A 468 -24.74 -10.02 -8.61
N ALA A 469 -25.52 -11.08 -8.43
CA ALA A 469 -26.80 -11.01 -7.71
C ALA A 469 -26.59 -10.66 -6.23
N LEU A 470 -25.58 -11.24 -5.58
CA LEU A 470 -25.20 -10.90 -4.19
C LEU A 470 -24.73 -9.46 -4.08
N LEU A 471 -23.86 -9.01 -4.99
CA LEU A 471 -23.38 -7.64 -5.01
C LEU A 471 -24.52 -6.64 -5.21
N LYS A 472 -25.45 -6.92 -6.13
CA LYS A 472 -26.64 -6.09 -6.35
C LYS A 472 -27.45 -5.93 -5.06
N LYS A 473 -27.66 -7.05 -4.33
CA LYS A 473 -28.35 -7.02 -3.02
C LYS A 473 -27.62 -6.12 -2.02
N ALA A 474 -26.29 -6.20 -1.94
CA ALA A 474 -25.49 -5.37 -1.05
C ALA A 474 -25.59 -3.87 -1.40
N ILE A 475 -25.51 -3.52 -2.68
CA ILE A 475 -25.66 -2.14 -3.16
C ILE A 475 -27.05 -1.57 -2.82
N GLU A 476 -28.11 -2.37 -2.96
CA GLU A 476 -29.49 -1.97 -2.64
C GLU A 476 -29.71 -1.80 -1.13
N ALA A 477 -29.07 -2.65 -0.31
CA ALA A 477 -29.14 -2.56 1.15
C ALA A 477 -28.46 -1.27 1.68
N GLN A 478 -27.33 -0.90 1.12
CA GLN A 478 -26.56 0.29 1.55
C GLN A 478 -27.21 1.62 1.13
N LYS A 479 -28.14 1.62 0.17
CA LYS A 479 -28.91 2.82 -0.24
C LYS A 479 -30.07 3.16 0.70
N LYS A 480 -30.43 2.25 1.60
CA LYS A 480 -31.51 2.43 2.60
C LYS A 480 -30.93 3.00 3.89
#